data_bf8ddf2e3e99764dd1bef00a27bc6340
#
_entry.id   bf8ddf2e3e99764dd1bef00a27bc6340
#
_cell.length_a   1.000
_cell.length_b   1.000
_cell.length_c   1.000
_cell.angle_alpha   90.00
_cell.angle_beta   90.00
_cell.angle_gamma   90.00
#
_symmetry.space_group_name_H-M   'P 1'
#
loop_
_entity.id
_entity.type
_entity.pdbx_description
1 polymer ?
#
loop_
_entity_poly.entity_id
_entity_poly.type
_entity_poly.pdbx_seq_one_letter_code
_entity_poly.pdbx_strand_id
1 'polypeptide(L)'
;MYNKPVVKRLKPGDELWITEGPSDCWAMLSAGHKAVAIPSATSLTRADIALLRDGLPEGVTLHMYPDNDEPGMKLFEDLKRWFPRLQGHVLPEGFKDFGQWYANKR
;
A
#
# COMPACT_ATOMS: atom_id res chain seq x y z
N MET A 1 -4.87 -9.95 2.60
CA MET A 1 -4.14 -8.70 2.94
C MET A 1 -3.22 -8.97 4.12
N TYR A 2 -1.94 -8.68 3.95
CA TYR A 2 -0.92 -8.87 4.97
C TYR A 2 -0.87 -7.66 5.92
N ASN A 3 -0.66 -7.91 7.21
CA ASN A 3 -0.57 -6.91 8.26
C ASN A 3 -1.90 -6.17 8.56
N LYS A 4 -3.01 -6.88 8.44
CA LYS A 4 -4.34 -6.35 8.76
C LYS A 4 -4.44 -5.62 10.11
N PRO A 5 -3.78 -6.08 11.19
CA PRO A 5 -3.90 -5.42 12.50
C PRO A 5 -3.53 -3.94 12.51
N VAL A 6 -2.68 -3.48 11.58
CA VAL A 6 -2.31 -2.06 11.54
C VAL A 6 -3.51 -1.16 11.26
N VAL A 7 -4.50 -1.69 10.53
CA VAL A 7 -5.71 -0.92 10.18
C VAL A 7 -6.48 -0.51 11.43
N LYS A 8 -6.47 -1.33 12.46
CA LYS A 8 -7.13 -1.03 13.73
C LYS A 8 -6.44 0.05 14.53
N ARG A 9 -5.20 0.37 14.19
CA ARG A 9 -4.40 1.41 14.86
C ARG A 9 -4.47 2.75 14.16
N LEU A 10 -5.16 2.83 13.02
CA LEU A 10 -5.27 4.08 12.28
C LEU A 10 -6.12 5.07 13.04
N LYS A 11 -5.69 6.33 12.98
CA LYS A 11 -6.39 7.48 13.56
C LYS A 11 -6.89 8.38 12.45
N PRO A 12 -7.90 9.22 12.71
CA PRO A 12 -8.32 10.20 11.70
C PRO A 12 -7.16 11.00 11.16
N GLY A 13 -7.10 11.15 9.84
CA GLY A 13 -6.04 11.88 9.17
C GLY A 13 -4.76 11.11 8.90
N ASP A 14 -4.67 9.86 9.34
CA ASP A 14 -3.50 9.02 9.08
C ASP A 14 -3.36 8.66 7.59
N GLU A 15 -2.15 8.24 7.23
CA GLU A 15 -1.85 7.71 5.91
C GLU A 15 -1.64 6.20 6.02
N LEU A 16 -2.25 5.44 5.12
CA LEU A 16 -2.04 4.00 5.01
C LEU A 16 -1.38 3.69 3.69
N TRP A 17 -0.25 3.01 3.75
CA TRP A 17 0.51 2.64 2.57
C TRP A 17 0.19 1.21 2.15
N ILE A 18 -0.02 1.01 0.86
CA ILE A 18 -0.26 -0.31 0.28
C ILE A 18 1.01 -0.71 -0.44
N THR A 19 1.47 -1.94 -0.19
CA THR A 19 2.64 -2.52 -0.86
C THR A 19 2.24 -3.80 -1.56
N GLU A 20 3.04 -4.22 -2.53
CA GLU A 20 2.80 -5.46 -3.26
C GLU A 20 3.26 -6.68 -2.46
N GLY A 21 4.43 -6.61 -1.84
CA GLY A 21 5.01 -7.73 -1.12
C GLY A 21 5.24 -7.44 0.36
N PRO A 22 5.35 -8.51 1.19
CA PRO A 22 5.63 -8.35 2.61
C PRO A 22 6.95 -7.64 2.91
N SER A 23 7.98 -7.83 2.08
CA SER A 23 9.26 -7.15 2.29
C SER A 23 9.16 -5.64 2.15
N ASP A 24 8.35 -5.16 1.20
CA ASP A 24 8.10 -3.73 1.03
C ASP A 24 7.27 -3.20 2.20
N CYS A 25 6.33 -3.99 2.70
CA CYS A 25 5.56 -3.64 3.88
C CYS A 25 6.48 -3.47 5.09
N TRP A 26 7.42 -4.38 5.29
CA TRP A 26 8.41 -4.27 6.35
C TRP A 26 9.26 -3.00 6.20
N ALA A 27 9.67 -2.66 4.98
CA ALA A 27 10.43 -1.45 4.71
C ALA A 27 9.62 -0.20 5.06
N MET A 28 8.34 -0.15 4.70
CA MET A 28 7.45 0.95 5.05
C MET A 28 7.32 1.10 6.56
N LEU A 29 7.11 -0.01 7.27
CA LEU A 29 7.00 0.00 8.72
C LEU A 29 8.31 0.49 9.36
N SER A 30 9.45 0.06 8.84
CA SER A 30 10.76 0.51 9.32
C SER A 30 10.98 1.99 9.09
N ALA A 31 10.39 2.54 8.04
CA ALA A 31 10.45 3.97 7.74
C ALA A 31 9.46 4.81 8.59
N GLY A 32 8.68 4.17 9.46
CA GLY A 32 7.73 4.85 10.33
C GLY A 32 6.33 5.00 9.75
N HIS A 33 6.04 4.36 8.63
CA HIS A 33 4.72 4.41 8.00
C HIS A 33 3.85 3.25 8.46
N LYS A 34 2.54 3.41 8.38
CA LYS A 34 1.57 2.35 8.56
C LYS A 34 1.29 1.73 7.20
N ALA A 35 1.44 0.42 7.08
CA ALA A 35 1.39 -0.26 5.79
C ALA A 35 0.76 -1.65 5.85
N VAL A 36 0.14 -2.03 4.74
CA VAL A 36 -0.37 -3.38 4.49
C VAL A 36 0.19 -3.86 3.17
N ALA A 37 0.23 -5.19 2.96
CA ALA A 37 0.63 -5.75 1.69
C ALA A 37 -0.56 -6.43 1.01
N ILE A 38 -0.72 -6.17 -0.28
CA ILE A 38 -1.75 -6.78 -1.13
C ILE A 38 -1.03 -7.36 -2.34
N PRO A 39 -0.72 -8.68 -2.32
CA PRO A 39 0.05 -9.32 -3.41
C PRO A 39 -0.67 -9.30 -4.76
N SER A 40 -2.00 -9.32 -4.73
CA SER A 40 -2.81 -9.19 -5.94
C SER A 40 -4.21 -8.72 -5.56
N ALA A 41 -4.93 -8.15 -6.54
CA ALA A 41 -6.29 -7.71 -6.30
C ALA A 41 -7.21 -8.88 -5.91
N THR A 42 -6.90 -10.10 -6.37
CA THR A 42 -7.70 -11.29 -6.04
C THR A 42 -7.49 -11.79 -4.63
N SER A 43 -6.46 -11.31 -3.94
CA SER A 43 -6.21 -11.69 -2.53
C SER A 43 -7.11 -10.93 -1.55
N LEU A 44 -7.85 -9.94 -2.01
CA LEU A 44 -8.74 -9.16 -1.18
C LEU A 44 -10.10 -9.85 -1.03
N THR A 45 -10.60 -9.92 0.20
CA THR A 45 -11.97 -10.36 0.48
C THR A 45 -12.91 -9.18 0.33
N ARG A 46 -14.22 -9.45 0.28
CA ARG A 46 -15.23 -8.38 0.29
C ARG A 46 -15.12 -7.51 1.54
N ALA A 47 -14.80 -8.13 2.67
CA ALA A 47 -14.61 -7.40 3.92
C ALA A 47 -13.40 -6.48 3.85
N ASP A 48 -12.30 -6.95 3.25
CA ASP A 48 -11.09 -6.12 3.06
C ASP A 48 -11.39 -4.92 2.18
N ILE A 49 -12.10 -5.13 1.07
CA ILE A 49 -12.47 -4.05 0.16
C ILE A 49 -13.34 -3.02 0.86
N ALA A 50 -14.37 -3.48 1.58
CA ALA A 50 -15.25 -2.60 2.32
C ALA A 50 -14.49 -1.82 3.39
N LEU A 51 -13.56 -2.47 4.09
CA LEU A 51 -12.75 -1.83 5.12
C LEU A 51 -11.89 -0.71 4.53
N LEU A 52 -11.17 -0.98 3.46
CA LEU A 52 -10.25 0.00 2.85
C LEU A 52 -10.99 1.10 2.11
N ARG A 53 -12.19 0.83 1.63
CA ARG A 53 -12.98 1.80 0.88
C ARG A 53 -13.80 2.71 1.79
N ASP A 54 -14.49 2.14 2.76
CA ASP A 54 -15.50 2.84 3.53
C ASP A 54 -15.33 2.74 5.04
N GLY A 55 -14.52 1.81 5.53
CA GLY A 55 -14.41 1.49 6.96
C GLY A 55 -13.24 2.13 7.68
N LEU A 56 -12.45 2.97 7.02
CA LEU A 56 -11.31 3.62 7.66
C LEU A 56 -11.77 4.88 8.43
N PRO A 57 -11.00 5.29 9.45
CA PRO A 57 -11.29 6.56 10.13
C PRO A 57 -11.31 7.73 9.15
N GLU A 58 -12.03 8.79 9.53
CA GLU A 58 -12.19 9.96 8.69
C GLU A 58 -10.82 10.57 8.35
N GLY A 59 -10.66 10.96 7.08
CA GLY A 59 -9.44 11.63 6.62
C GLY A 59 -8.25 10.72 6.38
N VAL A 60 -8.41 9.40 6.56
CA VAL A 60 -7.33 8.46 6.21
C VAL A 60 -7.18 8.42 4.70
N THR A 61 -5.92 8.56 4.23
CA THR A 61 -5.59 8.48 2.81
C THR A 61 -4.84 7.20 2.51
N LEU A 62 -5.06 6.66 1.29
CA LEU A 62 -4.38 5.46 0.82
C LEU A 62 -3.29 5.86 -0.17
N HIS A 63 -2.10 5.30 0.01
CA HIS A 63 -0.94 5.59 -0.81
C HIS A 63 -0.26 4.30 -1.27
N MET A 64 0.39 4.34 -2.42
CA MET A 64 1.14 3.21 -2.93
C MET A 64 2.32 3.68 -3.77
N TYR A 65 3.47 3.02 -3.61
CA TYR A 65 4.55 3.06 -4.58
C TYR A 65 4.46 1.78 -5.40
N PRO A 66 3.82 1.79 -6.58
CA PRO A 66 3.77 0.59 -7.41
C PRO A 66 5.18 0.14 -7.77
N ASP A 67 5.42 -1.18 -7.78
CA ASP A 67 6.68 -1.70 -8.28
C ASP A 67 6.87 -1.22 -9.71
N ASN A 68 8.11 -0.91 -10.06
CA ASN A 68 8.45 -0.33 -11.36
C ASN A 68 8.57 -1.42 -12.43
N ASP A 69 7.49 -2.17 -12.64
CA ASP A 69 7.36 -3.22 -13.64
C ASP A 69 5.89 -3.34 -14.07
N GLU A 70 5.62 -4.12 -15.13
CA GLU A 70 4.26 -4.29 -15.63
C GLU A 70 3.29 -4.90 -14.59
N PRO A 71 3.66 -5.98 -13.87
CA PRO A 71 2.77 -6.52 -12.86
C PRO A 71 2.43 -5.52 -11.76
N GLY A 72 3.40 -4.73 -11.32
CA GLY A 72 3.18 -3.72 -10.30
C GLY A 72 2.24 -2.61 -10.76
N MET A 73 2.42 -2.15 -11.99
CA MET A 73 1.54 -1.13 -12.56
C MET A 73 0.13 -1.66 -12.76
N LYS A 74 0.00 -2.92 -13.18
CA LYS A 74 -1.31 -3.55 -13.33
C LYS A 74 -2.03 -3.69 -11.99
N LEU A 75 -1.31 -4.11 -10.95
CA LEU A 75 -1.88 -4.19 -9.61
C LEU A 75 -2.37 -2.82 -9.15
N PHE A 76 -1.59 -1.78 -9.37
CA PHE A 76 -2.00 -0.42 -9.02
C PHE A 76 -3.28 -0.02 -9.75
N GLU A 77 -3.37 -0.28 -11.05
CA GLU A 77 -4.57 0.03 -11.82
C GLU A 77 -5.80 -0.72 -11.30
N ASP A 78 -5.63 -2.01 -10.98
CA ASP A 78 -6.72 -2.82 -10.44
C ASP A 78 -7.18 -2.29 -9.08
N LEU A 79 -6.25 -1.95 -8.20
CA LEU A 79 -6.58 -1.40 -6.89
C LEU A 79 -7.22 -0.02 -7.01
N LYS A 80 -6.80 0.79 -7.96
CA LYS A 80 -7.38 2.12 -8.21
C LYS A 80 -8.86 2.05 -8.59
N ARG A 81 -9.27 0.96 -9.23
CA ARG A 81 -10.68 0.73 -9.56
C ARG A 81 -11.52 0.50 -8.29
N TRP A 82 -10.97 -0.24 -7.33
CA TRP A 82 -11.63 -0.50 -6.04
C TRP A 82 -11.54 0.70 -5.11
N PHE A 83 -10.43 1.41 -5.15
CA PHE A 83 -10.12 2.51 -4.25
C PHE A 83 -9.78 3.76 -5.07
N PRO A 84 -10.79 4.49 -5.58
CA PRO A 84 -10.54 5.65 -6.47
C PRO A 84 -9.68 6.74 -5.85
N ARG A 85 -9.63 6.80 -4.52
CA ARG A 85 -8.83 7.80 -3.79
C ARG A 85 -7.37 7.37 -3.56
N LEU A 86 -7.02 6.14 -3.99
CA LEU A 86 -5.64 5.65 -3.86
C LEU A 86 -4.68 6.58 -4.61
N GLN A 87 -3.67 7.05 -3.92
CA GLN A 87 -2.66 7.94 -4.49
C GLN A 87 -1.40 7.15 -4.85
N GLY A 88 -1.01 7.19 -6.12
CA GLY A 88 0.19 6.55 -6.60
C GLY A 88 1.39 7.49 -6.51
N HIS A 89 2.54 6.93 -6.15
CA HIS A 89 3.81 7.64 -6.08
C HIS A 89 4.81 6.94 -6.96
N VAL A 90 5.72 7.70 -7.57
CA VAL A 90 6.72 7.16 -8.48
C VAL A 90 8.03 6.96 -7.74
N LEU A 91 8.60 5.76 -7.86
CA LEU A 91 9.92 5.48 -7.31
C LEU A 91 10.99 6.23 -8.12
N PRO A 92 12.10 6.63 -7.48
CA PRO A 92 13.23 7.19 -8.22
C PRO A 92 13.73 6.21 -9.28
N GLU A 93 14.28 6.76 -10.36
CA GLU A 93 14.84 5.94 -11.42
C GLU A 93 15.91 5.00 -10.88
N GLY A 94 15.92 3.77 -11.38
CA GLY A 94 16.90 2.75 -10.97
C GLY A 94 16.43 1.84 -9.86
N PHE A 95 15.28 2.10 -9.27
CA PHE A 95 14.72 1.24 -8.21
C PHE A 95 13.46 0.54 -8.70
N LYS A 96 13.37 -0.74 -8.42
CA LYS A 96 12.25 -1.56 -8.84
C LYS A 96 11.08 -1.49 -7.84
N ASP A 97 11.39 -1.45 -6.55
CA ASP A 97 10.39 -1.43 -5.49
C ASP A 97 10.83 -0.54 -4.33
N PHE A 98 9.90 -0.27 -3.43
CA PHE A 98 10.16 0.60 -2.27
C PHE A 98 11.23 0.01 -1.35
N GLY A 99 11.21 -1.30 -1.14
CA GLY A 99 12.19 -1.95 -0.26
C GLY A 99 13.61 -1.74 -0.74
N GLN A 100 13.85 -1.86 -2.05
CA GLN A 100 15.16 -1.63 -2.65
C GLN A 100 15.61 -0.18 -2.46
N TRP A 101 14.72 0.76 -2.70
CA TRP A 101 15.02 2.19 -2.52
C TRP A 101 15.32 2.51 -1.07
N TYR A 102 14.49 2.03 -0.15
CA TYR A 102 14.67 2.28 1.28
C TYR A 102 16.00 1.71 1.79
N ALA A 103 16.33 0.49 1.38
CA ALA A 103 17.61 -0.13 1.75
C ALA A 103 18.81 0.68 1.24
N ASN A 104 18.70 1.27 0.07
CA ASN A 104 19.77 2.09 -0.52
C ASN A 104 19.95 3.44 0.19
N LYS A 105 18.89 3.97 0.81
CA LYS A 105 18.95 5.24 1.54
C LYS A 105 19.61 5.13 2.92
N ARG A 106 19.68 3.95 3.46
CA ARG A 106 20.17 3.69 4.81
C ARG A 106 21.66 3.86 4.94
#